data_e0323fbad83fe015df4c21c8adea0ee3
#
_entry.id   e0323fbad83fe015df4c21c8adea0ee3
#
_cell.length_a   1.000
_cell.length_b   1.000
_cell.length_c   1.000
_cell.angle_alpha   90.00
_cell.angle_beta   90.00
_cell.angle_gamma   90.00
#
_symmetry.space_group_name_H-M   'P 1'
#
loop_
_entity.id
_entity.type
_entity.pdbx_description
1 polymer ?
#
loop_
_entity_poly.entity_id
_entity_poly.type
_entity_poly.pdbx_seq_one_letter_code
_entity_poly.pdbx_strand_id
1 'polypeptide(L)'
;MKAREILTSPNLDGLTMIVDNLYTRKQSEDYKTARTLYDFFVSNFPNCLTLKLLKIYLSSSDQVLRLRSIGHLSETLPGLRNRNFKLSLVALHEIKPLLISCLTRQNPRKCDTNCLRVIVSFVAENVMSFYNGRWEELSEYILLLVNQDPIRAF
;
A
#
# COMPACT_ATOMS: atom_id res chain seq x y z
N MET A 1 16.94 -17.97 1.32
CA MET A 1 16.16 -17.57 0.20
C MET A 1 16.01 -16.06 0.13
N LYS A 2 16.38 -15.50 -1.00
CA LYS A 2 16.51 -14.03 -1.14
C LYS A 2 15.19 -13.27 -0.99
N ALA A 3 14.07 -13.81 -1.50
CA ALA A 3 12.78 -13.12 -1.46
C ALA A 3 12.31 -12.86 -0.03
N ARG A 4 12.40 -13.87 0.82
CA ARG A 4 12.02 -13.76 2.23
C ARG A 4 12.90 -12.75 2.95
N GLU A 5 14.21 -12.76 2.66
CA GLU A 5 15.16 -11.82 3.26
C GLU A 5 14.83 -10.38 2.89
N ILE A 6 14.43 -10.13 1.65
CA ILE A 6 14.05 -8.79 1.19
C ILE A 6 12.89 -8.24 2.03
N LEU A 7 11.85 -9.04 2.27
CA LEU A 7 10.67 -8.58 3.03
C LEU A 7 10.90 -8.54 4.54
N THR A 8 11.73 -9.41 5.08
CA THR A 8 11.97 -9.45 6.52
C THR A 8 13.05 -8.46 6.96
N SER A 9 13.85 -7.96 6.03
CA SER A 9 14.87 -6.96 6.32
C SER A 9 14.23 -5.64 6.77
N PRO A 10 14.77 -4.95 7.80
CA PRO A 10 14.30 -3.61 8.15
C PRO A 10 14.58 -2.58 7.05
N ASN A 11 15.50 -2.91 6.14
CA ASN A 11 15.89 -2.06 5.03
C ASN A 11 14.88 -2.22 3.88
N LEU A 12 14.47 -1.10 3.27
CA LEU A 12 13.51 -1.10 2.16
C LEU A 12 14.17 -1.16 0.78
N ASP A 13 15.51 -1.18 0.72
CA ASP A 13 16.24 -1.07 -0.55
C ASP A 13 15.93 -2.20 -1.53
N GLY A 14 15.82 -3.43 -1.04
CA GLY A 14 15.52 -4.57 -1.89
C GLY A 14 14.16 -4.45 -2.55
N LEU A 15 13.14 -4.08 -1.78
CA LEU A 15 11.79 -3.90 -2.31
C LEU A 15 11.71 -2.68 -3.24
N THR A 16 12.43 -1.61 -2.91
CA THR A 16 12.53 -0.42 -3.76
C THR A 16 13.05 -0.79 -5.14
N MET A 17 14.10 -1.60 -5.20
CA MET A 17 14.67 -2.06 -6.48
C MET A 17 13.65 -2.88 -7.27
N ILE A 18 12.89 -3.74 -6.62
CA ILE A 18 11.85 -4.53 -7.27
C ILE A 18 10.78 -3.62 -7.86
N VAL A 19 10.30 -2.65 -7.08
CA VAL A 19 9.28 -1.70 -7.55
C VAL A 19 9.79 -0.94 -8.78
N ASP A 20 11.01 -0.44 -8.76
CA ASP A 20 11.57 0.29 -9.89
C ASP A 20 11.71 -0.61 -11.12
N ASN A 21 12.15 -1.84 -10.95
CA ASN A 21 12.35 -2.76 -12.07
C ASN A 21 11.03 -3.20 -12.70
N LEU A 22 9.91 -3.12 -11.99
CA LEU A 22 8.58 -3.40 -12.56
C LEU A 22 8.17 -2.37 -13.62
N TYR A 23 8.84 -1.23 -13.68
CA TYR A 23 8.60 -0.18 -14.67
C TYR A 23 9.64 -0.16 -15.79
N THR A 24 10.51 -1.18 -15.86
CA THR A 24 11.44 -1.35 -16.97
C THR A 24 10.75 -2.09 -18.12
N ARG A 25 11.51 -2.36 -19.20
CA ARG A 25 10.97 -3.07 -20.36
C ARG A 25 10.52 -4.49 -19.97
N LYS A 26 9.35 -4.89 -20.41
CA LYS A 26 8.78 -6.21 -20.08
C LYS A 26 9.63 -7.38 -20.58
N GLN A 27 10.45 -7.17 -21.61
CA GLN A 27 11.35 -8.20 -22.12
C GLN A 27 12.66 -8.29 -21.34
N SER A 28 12.98 -7.32 -20.51
CA SER A 28 14.24 -7.31 -19.77
C SER A 28 14.27 -8.37 -18.68
N GLU A 29 15.46 -8.85 -18.37
CA GLU A 29 15.66 -9.80 -17.26
C GLU A 29 15.33 -9.15 -15.92
N ASP A 30 15.64 -7.86 -15.78
CA ASP A 30 15.31 -7.10 -14.57
C ASP A 30 13.81 -7.09 -14.30
N TYR A 31 12.99 -6.84 -15.34
CA TYR A 31 11.54 -6.89 -15.20
C TYR A 31 11.06 -8.28 -14.83
N LYS A 32 11.55 -9.31 -15.53
CA LYS A 32 11.11 -10.70 -15.29
C LYS A 32 11.42 -11.14 -13.88
N THR A 33 12.61 -10.84 -13.40
CA THR A 33 13.02 -11.16 -12.04
C THR A 33 12.16 -10.41 -11.02
N ALA A 34 11.97 -9.11 -11.22
CA ALA A 34 11.14 -8.28 -10.33
C ALA A 34 9.69 -8.78 -10.30
N ARG A 35 9.13 -9.12 -11.47
CA ARG A 35 7.76 -9.62 -11.57
C ARG A 35 7.59 -10.93 -10.83
N THR A 36 8.55 -11.85 -10.99
CA THR A 36 8.54 -13.14 -10.29
C THR A 36 8.58 -12.96 -8.79
N LEU A 37 9.47 -12.09 -8.30
CA LEU A 37 9.59 -11.81 -6.87
C LEU A 37 8.35 -11.13 -6.32
N TYR A 38 7.82 -10.15 -7.04
CA TYR A 38 6.62 -9.43 -6.61
C TYR A 38 5.42 -10.38 -6.52
N ASP A 39 5.21 -11.21 -7.53
CA ASP A 39 4.11 -12.19 -7.53
C ASP A 39 4.26 -13.20 -6.39
N PHE A 40 5.49 -13.59 -6.08
CA PHE A 40 5.77 -14.46 -4.93
C PHE A 40 5.37 -13.77 -3.61
N PHE A 41 5.69 -12.48 -3.46
CA PHE A 41 5.32 -11.72 -2.26
C PHE A 41 3.80 -11.61 -2.12
N VAL A 42 3.11 -11.33 -3.22
CA VAL A 42 1.64 -11.25 -3.23
C VAL A 42 1.01 -12.56 -2.78
N SER A 43 1.55 -13.68 -3.24
CA SER A 43 0.99 -15.00 -2.94
C SER A 43 1.33 -15.48 -1.52
N ASN A 44 2.51 -15.15 -1.01
CA ASN A 44 3.02 -15.74 0.23
C ASN A 44 3.13 -14.75 1.40
N PHE A 45 3.34 -13.46 1.13
CA PHE A 45 3.59 -12.45 2.17
C PHE A 45 2.81 -11.17 1.90
N PRO A 46 1.49 -11.24 1.63
CA PRO A 46 0.73 -10.04 1.26
C PRO A 46 0.63 -9.00 2.38
N ASN A 47 0.57 -9.43 3.64
CA ASN A 47 0.53 -8.51 4.78
C ASN A 47 1.81 -7.68 4.86
N CYS A 48 2.95 -8.35 4.78
CA CYS A 48 4.25 -7.70 4.87
C CYS A 48 4.51 -6.79 3.67
N LEU A 49 4.12 -7.24 2.48
CA LEU A 49 4.23 -6.45 1.25
C LEU A 49 3.44 -5.15 1.35
N THR A 50 2.18 -5.23 1.80
CA THR A 50 1.32 -4.06 1.96
C THR A 50 1.95 -3.06 2.92
N LEU A 51 2.41 -3.54 4.08
CA LEU A 51 3.03 -2.70 5.08
C LEU A 51 4.27 -1.98 4.54
N LYS A 52 5.14 -2.71 3.85
CA LYS A 52 6.39 -2.16 3.33
C LYS A 52 6.18 -1.18 2.18
N LEU A 53 5.22 -1.43 1.31
CA LEU A 53 4.91 -0.49 0.23
C LEU A 53 4.39 0.84 0.79
N LEU A 54 3.58 0.80 1.83
CA LEU A 54 3.14 2.03 2.52
C LEU A 54 4.32 2.75 3.18
N LYS A 55 5.25 2.02 3.76
CA LYS A 55 6.45 2.60 4.36
C LYS A 55 7.33 3.30 3.31
N ILE A 56 7.47 2.72 2.13
CA ILE A 56 8.20 3.36 1.02
C ILE A 56 7.54 4.69 0.65
N TYR A 57 6.22 4.69 0.51
CA TYR A 57 5.48 5.91 0.18
C TYR A 57 5.73 7.02 1.21
N LEU A 58 5.76 6.67 2.49
CA LEU A 58 5.95 7.65 3.57
C LEU A 58 7.40 8.13 3.70
N SER A 59 8.37 7.24 3.50
CA SER A 59 9.76 7.53 3.81
C SER A 59 10.58 8.03 2.62
N SER A 60 10.17 7.72 1.39
CA SER A 60 10.93 8.09 0.21
C SER A 60 10.75 9.57 -0.13
N SER A 61 11.85 10.22 -0.53
CA SER A 61 11.83 11.57 -1.09
C SER A 61 11.60 11.55 -2.60
N ASP A 62 11.76 10.40 -3.26
CA ASP A 62 11.57 10.24 -4.69
C ASP A 62 10.07 10.12 -5.01
N GLN A 63 9.51 11.15 -5.64
CA GLN A 63 8.08 11.18 -5.95
C GLN A 63 7.67 10.08 -6.91
N VAL A 64 8.53 9.69 -7.84
CA VAL A 64 8.24 8.63 -8.80
C VAL A 64 8.16 7.28 -8.08
N LEU A 65 9.11 7.00 -7.20
CA LEU A 65 9.10 5.77 -6.42
C LEU A 65 7.88 5.69 -5.51
N ARG A 66 7.53 6.79 -4.87
CA ARG A 66 6.34 6.85 -4.01
C ARG A 66 5.08 6.48 -4.78
N LEU A 67 4.89 7.09 -5.96
CA LEU A 67 3.72 6.81 -6.79
C LEU A 67 3.72 5.35 -7.27
N ARG A 68 4.87 4.84 -7.68
CA ARG A 68 4.98 3.45 -8.12
C ARG A 68 4.62 2.47 -7.01
N SER A 69 5.05 2.75 -5.78
CA SER A 69 4.77 1.88 -4.63
C SER A 69 3.28 1.78 -4.33
N ILE A 70 2.59 2.90 -4.20
CA ILE A 70 1.14 2.87 -3.94
C ILE A 70 0.34 2.47 -5.18
N GLY A 71 0.86 2.75 -6.37
CA GLY A 71 0.24 2.32 -7.62
C GLY A 71 0.17 0.80 -7.72
N HIS A 72 1.30 0.12 -7.48
CA HIS A 72 1.32 -1.34 -7.46
C HIS A 72 0.44 -1.92 -6.37
N LEU A 73 0.45 -1.31 -5.19
CA LEU A 73 -0.40 -1.76 -4.10
C LEU A 73 -1.87 -1.64 -4.46
N SER A 74 -2.29 -0.51 -5.04
CA SER A 74 -3.68 -0.29 -5.44
C SER A 74 -4.13 -1.26 -6.52
N GLU A 75 -3.23 -1.70 -7.38
CA GLU A 75 -3.53 -2.72 -8.40
C GLU A 75 -3.60 -4.12 -7.82
N THR A 76 -2.84 -4.40 -6.77
CA THR A 76 -2.73 -5.71 -6.15
C THR A 76 -3.92 -6.05 -5.27
N LEU A 77 -4.40 -5.08 -4.48
CA LEU A 77 -5.42 -5.33 -3.47
C LEU A 77 -6.76 -5.85 -4.01
N PRO A 78 -7.29 -5.34 -5.14
CA PRO A 78 -8.53 -5.91 -5.70
C PRO A 78 -8.41 -7.39 -6.05
N GLY A 79 -7.25 -7.84 -6.53
CA GLY A 79 -7.00 -9.25 -6.79
C GLY A 79 -7.04 -10.09 -5.53
N LEU A 80 -6.51 -9.58 -4.43
CA LEU A 80 -6.57 -10.24 -3.14
C LEU A 80 -8.01 -10.33 -2.62
N ARG A 81 -8.81 -9.26 -2.81
CA ARG A 81 -10.23 -9.25 -2.47
C ARG A 81 -10.97 -10.36 -3.21
N ASN A 82 -10.70 -10.52 -4.49
CA ASN A 82 -11.34 -11.55 -5.32
C ASN A 82 -11.00 -12.97 -4.87
N ARG A 83 -9.88 -13.17 -4.19
CA ARG A 83 -9.49 -14.45 -3.60
C ARG A 83 -9.97 -14.60 -2.15
N ASN A 84 -10.83 -13.71 -1.68
CA ASN A 84 -11.30 -13.66 -0.29
C ASN A 84 -10.17 -13.51 0.73
N PHE A 85 -9.04 -12.93 0.31
CA PHE A 85 -7.93 -12.68 1.22
C PHE A 85 -8.29 -11.51 2.14
N LYS A 86 -7.94 -11.64 3.41
CA LYS A 86 -8.05 -10.55 4.40
C LYS A 86 -6.71 -10.35 5.09
N LEU A 87 -6.41 -9.08 5.36
CA LEU A 87 -5.22 -8.73 6.12
C LEU A 87 -5.35 -9.26 7.55
N SER A 88 -4.25 -9.72 8.14
CA SER A 88 -4.26 -10.20 9.53
C SER A 88 -4.51 -9.05 10.51
N LEU A 89 -5.00 -9.37 11.71
CA LEU A 89 -5.21 -8.38 12.77
C LEU A 89 -3.91 -7.64 13.11
N VAL A 90 -2.80 -8.36 13.18
CA VAL A 90 -1.50 -7.76 13.48
C VAL A 90 -1.12 -6.76 12.39
N ALA A 91 -1.28 -7.14 11.13
CA ALA A 91 -0.98 -6.25 10.00
C ALA A 91 -1.90 -5.03 10.00
N LEU A 92 -3.20 -5.21 10.23
CA LEU A 92 -4.14 -4.09 10.29
C LEU A 92 -3.78 -3.10 11.40
N HIS A 93 -3.34 -3.61 12.53
CA HIS A 93 -2.93 -2.76 13.65
C HIS A 93 -1.76 -1.84 13.29
N GLU A 94 -0.84 -2.32 12.46
CA GLU A 94 0.27 -1.53 11.96
C GLU A 94 -0.10 -0.67 10.74
N ILE A 95 -0.93 -1.19 9.86
CA ILE A 95 -1.30 -0.52 8.60
C ILE A 95 -2.19 0.70 8.86
N LYS A 96 -3.13 0.63 9.80
CA LYS A 96 -4.06 1.72 10.07
C LYS A 96 -3.36 3.06 10.35
N PRO A 97 -2.41 3.15 11.32
CA PRO A 97 -1.73 4.41 11.56
C PRO A 97 -0.85 4.85 10.38
N LEU A 98 -0.22 3.92 9.69
CA LEU A 98 0.57 4.24 8.50
C LEU A 98 -0.29 4.85 7.41
N LEU A 99 -1.46 4.29 7.18
CA LEU A 99 -2.37 4.77 6.14
C LEU A 99 -2.92 6.16 6.47
N ILE A 100 -3.23 6.42 7.74
CA ILE A 100 -3.61 7.75 8.19
C ILE A 100 -2.47 8.75 7.93
N SER A 101 -1.23 8.36 8.20
CA SER A 101 -0.06 9.19 7.90
C SER A 101 0.06 9.48 6.41
N CYS A 102 -0.25 8.50 5.55
CA CYS A 102 -0.26 8.72 4.11
C CYS A 102 -1.32 9.72 3.69
N LEU A 103 -2.51 9.63 4.29
CA LEU A 103 -3.64 10.52 3.96
C LEU A 103 -3.42 11.94 4.45
N THR A 104 -2.73 12.12 5.57
CA THR A 104 -2.49 13.44 6.15
C THR A 104 -1.29 14.14 5.55
N ARG A 105 -0.57 13.50 4.65
CA ARG A 105 0.59 14.08 3.99
C ARG A 105 0.20 15.34 3.21
N GLN A 106 1.02 16.38 3.31
CA GLN A 106 0.73 17.66 2.64
C GLN A 106 0.88 17.53 1.12
N ASN A 107 -0.01 18.24 0.41
CA ASN A 107 0.02 18.37 -1.04
C ASN A 107 0.06 17.03 -1.79
N PRO A 108 -0.88 16.09 -1.52
CA PRO A 108 -0.93 14.87 -2.28
C PRO A 108 -1.32 15.17 -3.74
N ARG A 109 -0.66 14.50 -4.69
CA ARG A 109 -1.04 14.61 -6.09
C ARG A 109 -2.35 13.85 -6.32
N LYS A 110 -3.08 14.23 -7.39
CA LYS A 110 -4.35 13.59 -7.73
C LYS A 110 -4.20 12.07 -7.93
N CYS A 111 -3.12 11.65 -8.58
CA CYS A 111 -2.86 10.22 -8.78
C CYS A 111 -2.59 9.50 -7.46
N ASP A 112 -1.87 10.13 -6.52
CA ASP A 112 -1.68 9.59 -5.19
C ASP A 112 -3.01 9.40 -4.47
N THR A 113 -3.87 10.41 -4.52
CA THR A 113 -5.20 10.37 -3.91
C THR A 113 -6.04 9.22 -4.46
N ASN A 114 -6.02 9.00 -5.77
CA ASN A 114 -6.76 7.92 -6.41
C ASN A 114 -6.27 6.55 -5.93
N CYS A 115 -4.96 6.34 -5.87
CA CYS A 115 -4.38 5.09 -5.37
C CYS A 115 -4.71 4.87 -3.89
N LEU A 116 -4.57 5.91 -3.07
CA LEU A 116 -4.85 5.84 -1.65
C LEU A 116 -6.33 5.53 -1.38
N ARG A 117 -7.23 6.04 -2.21
CA ARG A 117 -8.66 5.74 -2.09
C ARG A 117 -8.93 4.24 -2.22
N VAL A 118 -8.31 3.58 -3.20
CA VAL A 118 -8.45 2.14 -3.39
C VAL A 118 -7.90 1.38 -2.18
N ILE A 119 -6.74 1.79 -1.70
CA ILE A 119 -6.09 1.15 -0.54
C ILE A 119 -6.95 1.32 0.72
N VAL A 120 -7.45 2.54 0.96
CA VAL A 120 -8.32 2.83 2.11
C VAL A 120 -9.57 1.97 2.07
N SER A 121 -10.20 1.84 0.90
CA SER A 121 -11.41 1.03 0.75
C SER A 121 -11.15 -0.43 1.13
N PHE A 122 -10.05 -1.00 0.68
CA PHE A 122 -9.69 -2.37 1.01
C PHE A 122 -9.43 -2.55 2.51
N VAL A 123 -8.64 -1.65 3.09
CA VAL A 123 -8.30 -1.71 4.53
C VAL A 123 -9.55 -1.51 5.38
N ALA A 124 -10.42 -0.57 5.00
CA ALA A 124 -11.66 -0.32 5.73
C ALA A 124 -12.58 -1.55 5.72
N GLU A 125 -12.71 -2.24 4.59
CA GLU A 125 -13.47 -3.49 4.52
C GLU A 125 -12.93 -4.54 5.48
N ASN A 126 -11.61 -4.65 5.57
CA ASN A 126 -10.96 -5.59 6.48
C ASN A 126 -11.21 -5.21 7.95
N VAL A 127 -11.11 -3.92 8.27
CA VAL A 127 -11.37 -3.42 9.62
C VAL A 127 -12.82 -3.72 10.02
N MET A 128 -13.77 -3.45 9.14
CA MET A 128 -15.19 -3.73 9.40
C MET A 128 -15.42 -5.20 9.69
N SER A 129 -14.70 -6.07 9.04
CA SER A 129 -14.81 -7.51 9.22
C SER A 129 -14.36 -7.97 10.61
N PHE A 130 -13.32 -7.32 11.18
CA PHE A 130 -12.71 -7.72 12.45
C PHE A 130 -13.18 -6.90 13.66
N TYR A 131 -13.55 -5.62 13.45
CA TYR A 131 -13.79 -4.67 14.54
C TYR A 131 -15.23 -4.14 14.57
N ASN A 132 -16.16 -4.85 14.00
CA ASN A 132 -17.58 -4.45 13.94
C ASN A 132 -17.80 -3.05 13.34
N GLY A 133 -16.98 -2.74 12.34
CA GLY A 133 -17.23 -1.57 11.51
C GLY A 133 -16.60 -0.26 11.94
N ARG A 134 -15.65 -0.26 12.88
CA ARG A 134 -15.10 1.02 13.31
C ARG A 134 -13.61 1.19 13.08
N TRP A 135 -13.30 2.19 12.29
CA TRP A 135 -11.96 2.76 12.15
C TRP A 135 -12.11 4.25 12.48
N GLU A 136 -12.00 4.57 13.76
CA GLU A 136 -12.33 5.91 14.27
C GLU A 136 -11.43 7.00 13.71
N GLU A 137 -10.12 6.75 13.62
CA GLU A 137 -9.16 7.73 13.11
C GLU A 137 -9.46 8.11 11.66
N LEU A 138 -9.90 7.15 10.85
CA LEU A 138 -10.32 7.43 9.48
C LEU A 138 -11.59 8.27 9.45
N SER A 139 -12.57 7.93 10.28
CA SER A 139 -13.83 8.68 10.36
C SER A 139 -13.57 10.12 10.78
N GLU A 140 -12.72 10.34 11.77
CA GLU A 140 -12.35 11.67 12.22
C GLU A 140 -11.65 12.46 11.11
N TYR A 141 -10.73 11.83 10.38
CA TYR A 141 -10.03 12.46 9.26
C TYR A 141 -11.00 12.87 8.15
N ILE A 142 -11.93 11.99 7.79
CA ILE A 142 -12.91 12.28 6.74
C ILE A 142 -13.81 13.46 7.17
N LEU A 143 -14.26 13.48 8.42
CA LEU A 143 -15.06 14.61 8.95
C LEU A 143 -14.29 15.92 8.87
N LEU A 144 -13.00 15.91 9.19
CA LEU A 144 -12.15 17.07 9.09
C LEU A 144 -12.05 17.57 7.65
N LEU A 145 -11.86 16.66 6.70
CA LEU A 145 -11.79 17.00 5.28
C LEU A 145 -13.11 17.56 4.76
N VAL A 146 -14.25 16.99 5.17
CA VAL A 146 -15.56 17.49 4.76
C VAL A 146 -15.75 18.95 5.20
N ASN A 147 -15.25 19.30 6.37
CA ASN A 147 -15.37 20.67 6.91
C ASN A 147 -14.38 21.64 6.29
N GLN A 148 -13.19 21.20 5.91
CA GLN A 148 -12.12 22.04 5.39
C GLN A 148 -12.04 22.05 3.87
N ASP A 149 -12.25 20.92 3.23
CA ASP A 149 -12.13 20.75 1.78
C ASP A 149 -13.05 19.61 1.31
N PRO A 150 -14.33 19.92 1.03
CA PRO A 150 -15.28 18.88 0.62
C PRO A 150 -14.86 18.11 -0.64
N ILE A 151 -14.07 18.73 -1.51
CA ILE A 151 -13.63 18.08 -2.76
C ILE A 151 -12.66 16.95 -2.49
N ARG A 152 -11.87 17.03 -1.41
CA ARG A 152 -10.91 16.00 -1.03
C ARG A 152 -11.53 14.85 -0.23
N ALA A 153 -12.71 15.02 0.32
CA ALA A 153 -13.40 14.00 1.07
C ALA A 153 -13.87 12.88 0.13
N PHE A 154 -13.73 11.64 0.58
CA PHE A 154 -14.09 10.49 -0.24
C PHE A 154 -15.55 10.10 -0.06
#